data_532376ad0cc7534b90166a43a2e967d5
#
_entry.id   532376ad0cc7534b90166a43a2e967d5
#
_cell.length_a   1.000
_cell.length_b   1.000
_cell.length_c   1.000
_cell.angle_alpha   90.00
_cell.angle_beta   90.00
_cell.angle_gamma   90.00
#
_symmetry.space_group_name_H-M   'P 1'
#
loop_
_entity.id
_entity.type
_entity.pdbx_description
1 polymer ?
#
loop_
_entity_poly.entity_id
_entity_poly.type
_entity_poly.pdbx_seq_one_letter_code
_entity_poly.pdbx_strand_id
1 'polypeptide(L)'
;LWSRARQALLRHPVDLYCLLPVGELAIVAARLGETRWVEPHLGEATTLLDALGGPASWSTSWHWAGLHAAITAGDPATAASHADALEAAVAVNDRAAAPARAARVWLAVLDGVVDAEEVAQAAAGLRAVGLGWDGTRLAGEAAIRTTDRGDSAALLACARTLQAGRAPVAPAAPAAPSTTPDPVPDPSTRAAATVRARRAGTSLTERERDIAALVLEGLTYREIATRLFLSAKTVEHHVSRIRHRLGSESRAELFSELRVLVGASGM
;
A
#
# COMPACT_ATOMS: atom_id res chain seq x y z
N LEU A 1 -8.79 -0.59 -13.74
CA LEU A 1 -8.95 -1.18 -12.40
C LEU A 1 -10.24 -0.71 -11.72
N TRP A 2 -10.48 0.62 -11.61
CA TRP A 2 -11.67 1.18 -10.95
C TRP A 2 -12.99 0.65 -11.53
N SER A 3 -13.13 0.61 -12.87
CA SER A 3 -14.33 0.07 -13.54
C SER A 3 -14.60 -1.41 -13.19
N ARG A 4 -13.55 -2.22 -13.04
CA ARG A 4 -13.67 -3.63 -12.62
C ARG A 4 -14.09 -3.74 -11.16
N ALA A 5 -13.53 -2.91 -10.27
CA ALA A 5 -13.91 -2.86 -8.87
C ALA A 5 -15.40 -2.51 -8.71
N ARG A 6 -15.88 -1.50 -9.43
CA ARG A 6 -17.32 -1.16 -9.47
C ARG A 6 -18.21 -2.30 -9.94
N GLN A 7 -17.79 -3.02 -10.99
CA GLN A 7 -18.56 -4.18 -11.48
C GLN A 7 -18.58 -5.32 -10.44
N ALA A 8 -17.52 -5.50 -9.68
CA ALA A 8 -17.47 -6.50 -8.61
C ALA A 8 -18.45 -6.13 -7.49
N LEU A 9 -18.46 -4.87 -7.04
CA LEU A 9 -19.41 -4.39 -6.03
C LEU A 9 -20.87 -4.62 -6.43
N LEU A 10 -21.23 -4.37 -7.70
CA LEU A 10 -22.59 -4.55 -8.20
C LEU A 10 -23.05 -6.01 -8.28
N ARG A 11 -22.13 -6.98 -8.22
CA ARG A 11 -22.43 -8.40 -8.38
C ARG A 11 -22.56 -9.17 -7.06
N HIS A 12 -22.03 -8.62 -6.00
CA HIS A 12 -21.95 -9.30 -4.72
C HIS A 12 -22.60 -8.45 -3.62
N PRO A 13 -23.46 -9.02 -2.79
CA PRO A 13 -23.95 -8.33 -1.60
C PRO A 13 -22.78 -8.07 -0.65
N VAL A 14 -22.90 -7.05 0.17
CA VAL A 14 -21.91 -6.75 1.20
C VAL A 14 -22.01 -7.79 2.31
N ASP A 15 -20.90 -8.44 2.60
CA ASP A 15 -20.72 -9.37 3.70
C ASP A 15 -19.53 -8.97 4.59
N LEU A 16 -19.29 -9.68 5.68
CA LEU A 16 -18.19 -9.38 6.60
C LEU A 16 -16.81 -9.41 5.92
N TYR A 17 -16.61 -10.28 4.93
CA TYR A 17 -15.34 -10.40 4.22
C TYR A 17 -15.11 -9.25 3.24
N CYS A 18 -16.20 -8.59 2.82
CA CYS A 18 -16.14 -7.44 1.92
C CYS A 18 -15.93 -6.11 2.65
N LEU A 19 -16.09 -6.03 3.97
CA LEU A 19 -16.01 -4.77 4.73
C LEU A 19 -14.67 -4.05 4.51
N LEU A 20 -13.55 -4.76 4.66
CA LEU A 20 -12.23 -4.15 4.45
C LEU A 20 -12.02 -3.71 2.99
N PRO A 21 -12.25 -4.56 1.97
CA PRO A 21 -12.21 -4.12 0.57
C PRO A 21 -13.13 -2.94 0.24
N VAL A 22 -14.34 -2.91 0.78
CA VAL A 22 -15.28 -1.79 0.55
C VAL A 22 -14.77 -0.51 1.19
N GLY A 23 -14.21 -0.57 2.40
CA GLY A 23 -13.55 0.58 3.05
C GLY A 23 -12.38 1.12 2.24
N GLU A 24 -11.50 0.26 1.73
CA GLU A 24 -10.40 0.66 0.84
C GLU A 24 -10.90 1.28 -0.47
N LEU A 25 -11.97 0.73 -1.04
CA LEU A 25 -12.60 1.30 -2.24
C LEU A 25 -13.25 2.66 -1.97
N ALA A 26 -13.75 2.91 -0.76
CA ALA A 26 -14.25 4.23 -0.37
C ALA A 26 -13.15 5.29 -0.40
N ILE A 27 -11.95 4.97 0.09
CA ILE A 27 -10.78 5.86 0.02
C ILE A 27 -10.41 6.15 -1.44
N VAL A 28 -10.40 5.11 -2.29
CA VAL A 28 -10.11 5.27 -3.73
C VAL A 28 -11.18 6.10 -4.42
N ALA A 29 -12.46 5.86 -4.12
CA ALA A 29 -13.58 6.61 -4.67
C ALA A 29 -13.50 8.09 -4.27
N ALA A 30 -13.16 8.39 -3.01
CA ALA A 30 -12.95 9.76 -2.54
C ALA A 30 -11.81 10.46 -3.31
N ARG A 31 -10.69 9.78 -3.56
CA ARG A 31 -9.59 10.33 -4.37
C ARG A 31 -9.95 10.63 -5.82
N LEU A 32 -10.91 9.88 -6.36
CA LEU A 32 -11.37 10.04 -7.74
C LEU A 32 -12.56 11.01 -7.85
N GLY A 33 -13.12 11.48 -6.74
CA GLY A 33 -14.36 12.28 -6.72
C GLY A 33 -15.59 11.47 -7.11
N GLU A 34 -15.56 10.14 -6.93
CA GLU A 34 -16.60 9.22 -7.37
C GLU A 34 -17.31 8.50 -6.21
N THR A 35 -17.42 9.14 -5.04
CA THR A 35 -17.99 8.58 -3.79
C THR A 35 -19.40 8.03 -3.97
N ARG A 36 -20.20 8.65 -4.82
CA ARG A 36 -21.60 8.22 -5.14
C ARG A 36 -21.71 6.74 -5.55
N TRP A 37 -20.64 6.15 -6.07
CA TRP A 37 -20.67 4.76 -6.54
C TRP A 37 -20.48 3.74 -5.42
N VAL A 38 -19.89 4.13 -4.33
CA VAL A 38 -19.67 3.26 -3.17
C VAL A 38 -20.67 3.53 -2.03
N GLU A 39 -21.32 4.68 -2.05
CA GLU A 39 -22.26 5.12 -1.01
C GLU A 39 -23.34 4.08 -0.66
N PRO A 40 -24.05 3.43 -1.62
CA PRO A 40 -25.01 2.38 -1.29
C PRO A 40 -24.36 1.22 -0.53
N HIS A 41 -23.16 0.79 -0.93
CA HIS A 41 -22.45 -0.31 -0.29
C HIS A 41 -21.89 0.07 1.10
N LEU A 42 -21.60 1.35 1.32
CA LEU A 42 -21.24 1.87 2.65
C LEU A 42 -22.45 1.80 3.59
N GLY A 43 -23.65 2.14 3.09
CA GLY A 43 -24.90 2.00 3.83
C GLY A 43 -25.22 0.54 4.17
N GLU A 44 -25.07 -0.37 3.21
CA GLU A 44 -25.22 -1.81 3.43
C GLU A 44 -24.25 -2.34 4.48
N ALA A 45 -22.97 -1.93 4.41
CA ALA A 45 -21.94 -2.33 5.35
C ALA A 45 -22.21 -1.84 6.77
N THR A 46 -22.66 -0.60 6.91
CA THR A 46 -23.06 -0.03 8.21
C THR A 46 -24.24 -0.79 8.78
N THR A 47 -25.28 -1.02 7.97
CA THR A 47 -26.47 -1.79 8.39
C THR A 47 -26.09 -3.21 8.82
N LEU A 48 -25.17 -3.86 8.12
CA LEU A 48 -24.66 -5.19 8.49
C LEU A 48 -23.95 -5.16 9.85
N LEU A 49 -23.07 -4.18 10.07
CA LEU A 49 -22.36 -4.04 11.34
C LEU A 49 -23.30 -3.78 12.50
N ASP A 50 -24.31 -2.92 12.31
CA ASP A 50 -25.32 -2.61 13.31
C ASP A 50 -26.17 -3.85 13.65
N ALA A 51 -26.59 -4.62 12.64
CA ALA A 51 -27.34 -5.86 12.82
C ALA A 51 -26.55 -6.94 13.60
N LEU A 52 -25.21 -6.90 13.53
CA LEU A 52 -24.32 -7.79 14.27
C LEU A 52 -23.94 -7.25 15.66
N GLY A 53 -24.49 -6.11 16.08
CA GLY A 53 -24.15 -5.48 17.35
C GLY A 53 -22.80 -4.79 17.39
N GLY A 54 -22.27 -4.36 16.25
CA GLY A 54 -21.02 -3.61 16.14
C GLY A 54 -19.79 -4.37 16.61
N PRO A 55 -19.45 -5.57 16.08
CA PRO A 55 -18.32 -6.37 16.58
C PRO A 55 -17.02 -5.57 16.47
N ALA A 56 -16.36 -5.28 17.59
CA ALA A 56 -15.26 -4.31 17.71
C ALA A 56 -14.10 -4.55 16.75
N SER A 57 -13.77 -5.80 16.42
CA SER A 57 -12.70 -6.13 15.49
C SER A 57 -12.98 -5.70 14.04
N TRP A 58 -14.25 -5.76 13.62
CA TRP A 58 -14.69 -5.34 12.29
C TRP A 58 -14.97 -3.83 12.26
N SER A 59 -15.65 -3.31 13.28
CA SER A 59 -16.01 -1.90 13.41
C SER A 59 -14.78 -1.00 13.46
N THR A 60 -13.72 -1.40 14.19
CA THR A 60 -12.45 -0.61 14.23
C THR A 60 -11.85 -0.42 12.85
N SER A 61 -11.74 -1.49 12.06
CA SER A 61 -11.18 -1.39 10.70
C SER A 61 -12.10 -0.61 9.76
N TRP A 62 -13.40 -0.77 9.91
CA TRP A 62 -14.41 -0.04 9.15
C TRP A 62 -14.35 1.47 9.40
N HIS A 63 -14.37 1.89 10.67
CA HIS A 63 -14.29 3.31 11.03
C HIS A 63 -12.95 3.92 10.68
N TRP A 64 -11.85 3.15 10.75
CA TRP A 64 -10.54 3.61 10.28
C TRP A 64 -10.54 3.92 8.78
N ALA A 65 -11.09 3.04 7.95
CA ALA A 65 -11.21 3.27 6.51
C ALA A 65 -12.17 4.44 6.21
N GLY A 66 -13.31 4.53 6.91
CA GLY A 66 -14.27 5.63 6.79
C GLY A 66 -13.66 6.99 7.13
N LEU A 67 -12.88 7.07 8.21
CA LEU A 67 -12.12 8.27 8.56
C LEU A 67 -11.24 8.73 7.39
N HIS A 68 -10.46 7.83 6.82
CA HIS A 68 -9.58 8.17 5.70
C HIS A 68 -10.31 8.53 4.41
N ALA A 69 -11.45 7.89 4.14
CA ALA A 69 -12.31 8.25 3.03
C ALA A 69 -12.88 9.67 3.20
N ALA A 70 -13.40 9.98 4.41
CA ALA A 70 -13.94 11.29 4.75
C ALA A 70 -12.87 12.40 4.68
N ILE A 71 -11.68 12.17 5.25
CA ILE A 71 -10.53 13.08 5.13
C ILE A 71 -10.19 13.35 3.65
N THR A 72 -10.16 12.30 2.85
CA THR A 72 -9.82 12.40 1.43
C THR A 72 -10.90 13.13 0.62
N ALA A 73 -12.16 12.98 1.00
CA ALA A 73 -13.30 13.69 0.42
C ALA A 73 -13.42 15.14 0.88
N GLY A 74 -12.68 15.57 1.92
CA GLY A 74 -12.80 16.89 2.51
C GLY A 74 -14.08 17.07 3.35
N ASP A 75 -14.55 15.99 3.97
CA ASP A 75 -15.72 15.98 4.86
C ASP A 75 -15.29 15.84 6.34
N PRO A 76 -15.04 16.96 7.04
CA PRO A 76 -14.58 16.94 8.42
C PRO A 76 -15.63 16.40 9.40
N ALA A 77 -16.92 16.60 9.11
CA ALA A 77 -18.00 16.13 9.99
C ALA A 77 -18.08 14.60 10.03
N THR A 78 -18.04 13.96 8.86
CA THR A 78 -17.99 12.50 8.75
C THR A 78 -16.68 11.96 9.32
N ALA A 79 -15.56 12.64 9.12
CA ALA A 79 -14.27 12.24 9.69
C ALA A 79 -14.31 12.26 11.24
N ALA A 80 -14.88 13.31 11.83
CA ALA A 80 -15.05 13.39 13.29
C ALA A 80 -15.94 12.29 13.83
N SER A 81 -17.07 11.98 13.15
CA SER A 81 -17.97 10.88 13.54
C SER A 81 -17.25 9.53 13.56
N HIS A 82 -16.40 9.25 12.59
CA HIS A 82 -15.59 8.02 12.58
C HIS A 82 -14.54 8.00 13.69
N ALA A 83 -13.93 9.15 14.01
CA ALA A 83 -12.99 9.25 15.13
C ALA A 83 -13.67 9.00 16.47
N ASP A 84 -14.88 9.54 16.69
CA ASP A 84 -15.68 9.30 17.89
C ASP A 84 -16.05 7.82 18.05
N ALA A 85 -16.43 7.16 16.95
CA ALA A 85 -16.73 5.73 16.95
C ALA A 85 -15.48 4.87 17.26
N LEU A 86 -14.31 5.25 16.79
CA LEU A 86 -13.05 4.59 17.14
C LEU A 86 -12.73 4.76 18.63
N GLU A 87 -12.97 5.93 19.20
CA GLU A 87 -12.75 6.17 20.63
C GLU A 87 -13.73 5.36 21.49
N ALA A 88 -15.00 5.31 21.13
CA ALA A 88 -15.97 4.47 21.81
C ALA A 88 -15.59 2.97 21.78
N ALA A 89 -14.96 2.52 20.68
CA ALA A 89 -14.52 1.14 20.54
C ALA A 89 -13.36 0.77 21.50
N VAL A 90 -12.62 1.72 22.05
CA VAL A 90 -11.51 1.46 22.99
C VAL A 90 -12.01 0.77 24.25
N ALA A 91 -13.22 1.08 24.71
CA ALA A 91 -13.79 0.48 25.91
C ALA A 91 -13.97 -1.04 25.83
N VAL A 92 -14.06 -1.60 24.63
CA VAL A 92 -14.32 -3.03 24.38
C VAL A 92 -13.23 -3.72 23.55
N ASN A 93 -12.25 -2.96 23.04
CA ASN A 93 -11.18 -3.47 22.18
C ASN A 93 -9.90 -2.65 22.31
N ASP A 94 -8.94 -3.14 23.06
CA ASP A 94 -7.65 -2.47 23.26
C ASP A 94 -6.91 -2.17 21.93
N ARG A 95 -7.15 -2.95 20.87
CA ARG A 95 -6.56 -2.70 19.56
C ARG A 95 -7.10 -1.44 18.89
N ALA A 96 -8.24 -0.91 19.33
CA ALA A 96 -8.78 0.35 18.85
C ALA A 96 -8.02 1.57 19.41
N ALA A 97 -7.28 1.43 20.51
CA ALA A 97 -6.62 2.55 21.18
C ALA A 97 -5.63 3.30 20.25
N ALA A 98 -4.82 2.59 19.48
CA ALA A 98 -3.87 3.22 18.56
C ALA A 98 -4.57 3.94 17.39
N PRO A 99 -5.53 3.32 16.67
CA PRO A 99 -6.33 4.02 15.66
C PRO A 99 -7.13 5.20 16.22
N ALA A 100 -7.76 5.07 17.39
CA ALA A 100 -8.53 6.15 18.01
C ALA A 100 -7.66 7.36 18.31
N ARG A 101 -6.50 7.15 18.97
CA ARG A 101 -5.55 8.22 19.22
C ARG A 101 -5.08 8.87 17.93
N ALA A 102 -4.69 8.07 16.95
CA ALA A 102 -4.21 8.57 15.67
C ALA A 102 -5.29 9.33 14.89
N ALA A 103 -6.56 8.94 15.00
CA ALA A 103 -7.67 9.67 14.39
C ALA A 103 -7.79 11.09 14.97
N ARG A 104 -7.71 11.23 16.29
CA ARG A 104 -7.72 12.54 16.97
C ARG A 104 -6.56 13.42 16.52
N VAL A 105 -5.35 12.85 16.55
CA VAL A 105 -4.14 13.55 16.13
C VAL A 105 -4.24 13.97 14.66
N TRP A 106 -4.79 13.10 13.80
CA TRP A 106 -4.97 13.42 12.38
C TRP A 106 -5.91 14.61 12.17
N LEU A 107 -7.05 14.63 12.87
CA LEU A 107 -7.98 15.74 12.80
C LEU A 107 -7.34 17.04 13.29
N ALA A 108 -6.62 17.03 14.42
CA ALA A 108 -5.89 18.18 14.93
C ALA A 108 -4.86 18.70 13.91
N VAL A 109 -4.09 17.80 13.28
CA VAL A 109 -3.14 18.15 12.22
C VAL A 109 -3.83 18.79 11.02
N LEU A 110 -5.02 18.32 10.63
CA LEU A 110 -5.78 18.93 9.53
C LEU A 110 -6.29 20.31 9.89
N ASP A 111 -6.61 20.57 11.15
CA ASP A 111 -7.00 21.87 11.69
C ASP A 111 -5.79 22.82 11.92
N GLY A 112 -4.58 22.35 11.59
CA GLY A 112 -3.35 23.15 11.72
C GLY A 112 -2.72 23.12 13.12
N VAL A 113 -3.22 22.27 14.02
CA VAL A 113 -2.64 22.05 15.36
C VAL A 113 -1.69 20.87 15.30
N VAL A 114 -0.39 21.14 15.36
CA VAL A 114 0.65 20.11 15.26
C VAL A 114 1.48 20.07 16.53
N ASP A 115 1.38 18.97 17.27
CA ASP A 115 2.31 18.58 18.33
C ASP A 115 3.18 17.44 17.78
N ALA A 116 4.48 17.72 17.56
CA ALA A 116 5.38 16.78 16.92
C ALA A 116 5.61 15.50 17.75
N GLU A 117 5.60 15.60 19.08
CA GLU A 117 5.76 14.46 19.97
C GLU A 117 4.51 13.59 19.95
N GLU A 118 3.34 14.19 20.04
CA GLU A 118 2.07 13.48 19.98
C GLU A 118 1.88 12.76 18.63
N VAL A 119 2.20 13.42 17.52
CA VAL A 119 2.20 12.85 16.18
C VAL A 119 3.14 11.63 16.10
N ALA A 120 4.38 11.76 16.60
CA ALA A 120 5.34 10.68 16.58
C ALA A 120 4.88 9.46 17.41
N GLN A 121 4.29 9.70 18.58
CA GLN A 121 3.72 8.65 19.43
C GLN A 121 2.52 7.97 18.76
N ALA A 122 1.61 8.73 18.16
CA ALA A 122 0.47 8.18 17.42
C ALA A 122 0.92 7.35 16.22
N ALA A 123 1.91 7.83 15.45
CA ALA A 123 2.47 7.12 14.31
C ALA A 123 3.19 5.82 14.73
N ALA A 124 3.90 5.81 15.85
CA ALA A 124 4.50 4.62 16.42
C ALA A 124 3.43 3.61 16.88
N GLY A 125 2.35 4.08 17.51
CA GLY A 125 1.21 3.27 17.91
C GLY A 125 0.54 2.57 16.71
N LEU A 126 0.31 3.31 15.61
CA LEU A 126 -0.22 2.73 14.36
C LEU A 126 0.70 1.64 13.82
N ARG A 127 2.02 1.85 13.84
CA ARG A 127 2.97 0.81 13.42
C ARG A 127 2.87 -0.45 14.27
N ALA A 128 2.72 -0.32 15.57
CA ALA A 128 2.62 -1.45 16.50
C ALA A 128 1.41 -2.35 16.21
N VAL A 129 0.32 -1.78 15.68
CA VAL A 129 -0.89 -2.52 15.27
C VAL A 129 -0.93 -2.88 13.78
N GLY A 130 0.17 -2.71 13.04
CA GLY A 130 0.26 -3.09 11.63
C GLY A 130 -0.12 -1.99 10.63
N LEU A 131 -0.51 -0.80 11.09
CA LEU A 131 -0.89 0.36 10.27
C LEU A 131 0.31 1.33 10.04
N GLY A 132 1.51 0.78 9.85
CA GLY A 132 2.74 1.58 9.74
C GLY A 132 2.77 2.51 8.54
N TRP A 133 2.03 2.19 7.45
CA TRP A 133 1.89 3.08 6.32
C TRP A 133 1.09 4.34 6.67
N ASP A 134 0.02 4.17 7.44
CA ASP A 134 -0.80 5.30 7.91
C ASP A 134 -0.04 6.15 8.91
N GLY A 135 0.76 5.53 9.79
CA GLY A 135 1.67 6.28 10.67
C GLY A 135 2.70 7.11 9.89
N THR A 136 3.24 6.57 8.80
CA THR A 136 4.14 7.33 7.91
C THR A 136 3.43 8.52 7.25
N ARG A 137 2.18 8.32 6.81
CA ARG A 137 1.38 9.40 6.22
C ARG A 137 1.05 10.48 7.23
N LEU A 138 0.65 10.11 8.44
CA LEU A 138 0.36 11.06 9.52
C LEU A 138 1.58 11.94 9.82
N ALA A 139 2.74 11.34 10.03
CA ALA A 139 3.97 12.09 10.28
C ALA A 139 4.36 13.00 9.08
N GLY A 140 4.17 12.52 7.85
CA GLY A 140 4.43 13.31 6.64
C GLY A 140 3.47 14.51 6.50
N GLU A 141 2.18 14.32 6.77
CA GLU A 141 1.17 15.38 6.71
C GLU A 141 1.43 16.45 7.78
N ALA A 142 1.75 16.02 9.01
CA ALA A 142 2.09 16.93 10.09
C ALA A 142 3.36 17.74 9.78
N ALA A 143 4.38 17.10 9.17
CA ALA A 143 5.61 17.77 8.76
C ALA A 143 5.39 18.89 7.71
N ILE A 144 4.36 18.76 6.88
CA ILE A 144 4.00 19.76 5.87
C ILE A 144 3.21 20.93 6.51
N ARG A 145 2.42 20.63 7.54
CA ARG A 145 1.51 21.61 8.16
C ARG A 145 2.12 22.39 9.31
N THR A 146 3.15 21.86 9.96
CA THR A 146 3.86 22.61 11.01
C THR A 146 4.63 23.79 10.42
N THR A 147 4.63 24.90 11.15
CA THR A 147 5.42 26.10 10.82
C THR A 147 6.81 26.05 11.45
N ASP A 148 7.02 25.17 12.43
CA ASP A 148 8.33 25.00 13.07
C ASP A 148 9.24 24.10 12.24
N ARG A 149 10.46 24.57 11.96
CA ARG A 149 11.44 23.82 11.15
C ARG A 149 12.02 22.60 11.88
N GLY A 150 12.17 22.70 13.20
CA GLY A 150 12.68 21.61 14.04
C GLY A 150 11.68 20.46 14.05
N ASP A 151 10.41 20.77 14.29
CA ASP A 151 9.31 19.82 14.27
C ASP A 151 9.17 19.16 12.90
N SER A 152 9.19 19.96 11.83
CA SER A 152 9.12 19.44 10.46
C SER A 152 10.25 18.45 10.19
N ALA A 153 11.49 18.77 10.57
CA ALA A 153 12.63 17.87 10.39
C ALA A 153 12.50 16.58 11.23
N ALA A 154 12.04 16.67 12.48
CA ALA A 154 11.81 15.55 13.38
C ALA A 154 10.71 14.61 12.83
N LEU A 155 9.60 15.17 12.37
CA LEU A 155 8.48 14.41 11.78
C LEU A 155 8.86 13.73 10.48
N LEU A 156 9.65 14.37 9.60
CA LEU A 156 10.20 13.73 8.41
C LEU A 156 11.18 12.60 8.75
N ALA A 157 11.97 12.75 9.81
CA ALA A 157 12.85 11.67 10.30
C ALA A 157 12.02 10.50 10.84
N CYS A 158 10.95 10.77 11.60
CA CYS A 158 9.99 9.79 12.06
C CYS A 158 9.38 9.02 10.89
N ALA A 159 8.86 9.70 9.87
CA ALA A 159 8.28 9.09 8.68
C ALA A 159 9.29 8.15 7.97
N ARG A 160 10.54 8.57 7.81
CA ARG A 160 11.61 7.73 7.22
C ARG A 160 11.90 6.49 8.05
N THR A 161 11.94 6.61 9.38
CA THR A 161 12.16 5.48 10.29
C THR A 161 11.03 4.45 10.20
N LEU A 162 9.78 4.92 10.10
CA LEU A 162 8.62 4.06 9.92
C LEU A 162 8.64 3.31 8.58
N GLN A 163 9.12 3.96 7.51
CA GLN A 163 9.31 3.34 6.21
C GLN A 163 10.46 2.31 6.20
N ALA A 164 11.58 2.63 6.82
CA ALA A 164 12.76 1.75 6.86
C ALA A 164 12.48 0.44 7.62
N GLY A 165 11.64 0.49 8.66
CA GLY A 165 11.20 -0.70 9.39
C GLY A 165 10.24 -1.62 8.61
N ARG A 166 9.86 -1.22 7.40
CA ARG A 166 9.17 -2.06 6.41
C ARG A 166 10.21 -2.73 5.51
N ALA A 167 11.04 -3.61 6.09
CA ALA A 167 11.80 -4.55 5.26
C ALA A 167 10.80 -5.26 4.32
N PRO A 168 11.11 -5.41 3.02
CA PRO A 168 10.26 -6.20 2.15
C PRO A 168 10.10 -7.56 2.83
N VAL A 169 8.85 -7.96 3.09
CA VAL A 169 8.55 -9.35 3.43
C VAL A 169 9.01 -10.14 2.21
N ALA A 170 10.21 -10.70 2.31
CA ALA A 170 10.63 -11.70 1.35
C ALA A 170 9.53 -12.76 1.36
N PRO A 171 8.98 -13.16 0.20
CA PRO A 171 8.02 -14.25 0.18
C PRO A 171 8.65 -15.39 0.96
N ALA A 172 7.93 -15.89 1.98
CA ALA A 172 8.38 -17.00 2.79
C ALA A 172 8.77 -18.13 1.83
N ALA A 173 10.05 -18.45 1.78
CA ALA A 173 10.51 -19.63 1.05
C ALA A 173 9.75 -20.81 1.66
N PRO A 174 9.16 -21.70 0.83
CA PRO A 174 8.52 -22.90 1.34
C PRO A 174 9.53 -23.63 2.20
N ALA A 175 9.13 -23.99 3.42
CA ALA A 175 9.95 -24.72 4.37
C ALA A 175 10.51 -25.98 3.68
N ALA A 176 11.82 -26.02 3.49
CA ALA A 176 12.50 -27.20 3.00
C ALA A 176 12.41 -28.29 4.09
N PRO A 177 12.08 -29.53 3.74
CA PRO A 177 12.14 -30.64 4.69
C PRO A 177 13.60 -30.84 5.12
N SER A 178 13.81 -30.92 6.43
CA SER A 178 15.10 -31.23 7.04
C SER A 178 15.54 -32.64 6.59
N THR A 179 16.59 -32.72 5.79
CA THR A 179 17.32 -33.97 5.56
C THR A 179 18.80 -33.73 5.82
N THR A 180 19.33 -34.66 6.61
CA THR A 180 20.69 -34.92 7.06
C THR A 180 21.79 -34.78 5.98
N PRO A 181 23.06 -34.53 6.37
CA PRO A 181 24.15 -34.19 5.45
C PRO A 181 24.77 -35.44 4.83
N ASP A 182 25.02 -35.39 3.53
CA ASP A 182 26.10 -36.06 2.78
C ASP A 182 25.88 -35.91 1.26
N PRO A 183 26.87 -36.01 0.39
CA PRO A 183 28.29 -35.74 0.39
C PRO A 183 28.75 -34.68 -0.66
N VAL A 184 30.04 -34.35 -0.69
CA VAL A 184 30.75 -33.37 -1.54
C VAL A 184 30.35 -33.47 -3.02
N PRO A 185 29.91 -32.34 -3.67
CA PRO A 185 29.55 -32.38 -5.10
C PRO A 185 30.72 -32.00 -6.01
N ASP A 186 30.80 -32.77 -7.10
CA ASP A 186 31.59 -32.71 -8.32
C ASP A 186 31.56 -31.29 -8.99
N PRO A 187 32.67 -30.82 -9.57
CA PRO A 187 32.78 -29.45 -10.18
C PRO A 187 31.83 -29.20 -11.34
N SER A 188 31.26 -30.20 -11.97
CA SER A 188 30.24 -30.05 -13.04
C SER A 188 28.89 -29.48 -12.54
N THR A 189 28.57 -29.65 -11.25
CA THR A 189 27.32 -29.19 -10.64
C THR A 189 27.38 -27.68 -10.31
N ARG A 190 28.59 -27.10 -10.17
CA ARG A 190 28.77 -25.69 -9.91
C ARG A 190 28.41 -24.78 -11.10
N ALA A 191 28.68 -25.25 -12.31
CA ALA A 191 28.36 -24.50 -13.54
C ALA A 191 26.83 -24.44 -13.76
N ALA A 192 26.10 -25.52 -13.46
CA ALA A 192 24.63 -25.56 -13.57
C ALA A 192 23.94 -24.72 -12.50
N ALA A 193 24.49 -24.67 -11.28
CA ALA A 193 23.94 -23.84 -10.19
C ALA A 193 24.14 -22.33 -10.47
N THR A 194 25.26 -21.93 -11.06
CA THR A 194 25.53 -20.52 -11.45
C THR A 194 24.62 -20.06 -12.59
N VAL A 195 24.29 -20.92 -13.54
CA VAL A 195 23.35 -20.61 -14.63
C VAL A 195 21.91 -20.52 -14.09
N ARG A 196 21.55 -21.35 -13.13
CA ARG A 196 20.23 -21.33 -12.48
C ARG A 196 20.05 -20.10 -11.57
N ALA A 197 21.09 -19.69 -10.86
CA ALA A 197 21.10 -18.48 -10.05
C ALA A 197 21.01 -17.18 -10.90
N ARG A 198 21.67 -17.15 -12.07
CA ARG A 198 21.52 -16.07 -13.04
C ARG A 198 20.11 -15.99 -13.62
N ARG A 199 19.44 -17.13 -13.89
CA ARG A 199 18.05 -17.15 -14.37
C ARG A 199 17.04 -16.73 -13.30
N ALA A 200 17.27 -17.02 -12.04
CA ALA A 200 16.42 -16.58 -10.93
C ALA A 200 16.51 -15.06 -10.66
N GLY A 201 17.65 -14.44 -10.99
CA GLY A 201 17.87 -12.98 -10.87
C GLY A 201 17.26 -12.13 -12.01
N THR A 202 16.84 -12.77 -13.11
CA THR A 202 16.35 -12.07 -14.32
C THR A 202 14.84 -12.06 -14.47
N SER A 203 14.05 -12.61 -13.54
CA SER A 203 12.60 -12.53 -13.62
C SER A 203 12.10 -11.12 -13.29
N LEU A 204 11.32 -10.53 -14.20
CA LEU A 204 10.64 -9.27 -13.98
C LEU A 204 9.47 -9.47 -13.02
N THR A 205 9.26 -8.54 -12.08
CA THR A 205 8.01 -8.49 -11.31
C THR A 205 6.84 -8.23 -12.25
N GLU A 206 5.61 -8.55 -11.84
CA GLU A 206 4.41 -8.32 -12.64
C GLU A 206 4.34 -6.85 -13.11
N ARG A 207 4.60 -5.91 -12.21
CA ARG A 207 4.60 -4.48 -12.54
C ARG A 207 5.72 -4.07 -13.49
N GLU A 208 6.89 -4.65 -13.36
CA GLU A 208 8.00 -4.40 -14.29
C GLU A 208 7.73 -5.00 -15.66
N ARG A 209 6.99 -6.10 -15.72
CA ARG A 209 6.55 -6.74 -16.97
C ARG A 209 5.53 -5.88 -17.70
N ASP A 210 4.55 -5.30 -16.99
CA ASP A 210 3.59 -4.36 -17.57
C ASP A 210 4.29 -3.16 -18.20
N ILE A 211 5.25 -2.57 -17.46
CA ILE A 211 6.03 -1.44 -17.95
C ILE A 211 6.89 -1.87 -19.15
N ALA A 212 7.54 -3.02 -19.07
CA ALA A 212 8.39 -3.53 -20.16
C ALA A 212 7.57 -3.79 -21.44
N ALA A 213 6.36 -4.35 -21.34
CA ALA A 213 5.47 -4.55 -22.47
C ALA A 213 5.13 -3.23 -23.18
N LEU A 214 4.77 -2.20 -22.40
CA LEU A 214 4.43 -0.89 -22.95
C LEU A 214 5.66 -0.14 -23.51
N VAL A 215 6.83 -0.36 -22.95
CA VAL A 215 8.11 0.14 -23.51
C VAL A 215 8.40 -0.53 -24.87
N LEU A 216 8.14 -1.83 -24.99
CA LEU A 216 8.27 -2.57 -26.25
C LEU A 216 7.24 -2.16 -27.31
N GLU A 217 6.06 -1.71 -26.91
CA GLU A 217 5.05 -1.09 -27.79
C GLU A 217 5.47 0.31 -28.29
N GLY A 218 6.55 0.86 -27.76
CA GLY A 218 7.11 2.15 -28.18
C GLY A 218 6.50 3.36 -27.48
N LEU A 219 5.71 3.18 -26.41
CA LEU A 219 5.10 4.29 -25.68
C LEU A 219 6.18 5.12 -24.94
N THR A 220 5.93 6.42 -24.85
CA THR A 220 6.72 7.33 -24.02
C THR A 220 6.46 7.10 -22.54
N TYR A 221 7.40 7.47 -21.67
CA TYR A 221 7.23 7.33 -20.21
C TYR A 221 6.00 8.09 -19.67
N ARG A 222 5.58 9.17 -20.34
CA ARG A 222 4.38 9.92 -19.99
C ARG A 222 3.11 9.14 -20.35
N GLU A 223 3.05 8.52 -21.52
CA GLU A 223 1.94 7.66 -21.95
C GLU A 223 1.82 6.41 -21.09
N ILE A 224 2.95 5.77 -20.78
CA ILE A 224 3.00 4.62 -19.86
C ILE A 224 2.50 5.04 -18.46
N ALA A 225 2.94 6.19 -17.98
CA ALA A 225 2.51 6.74 -16.70
C ALA A 225 1.00 6.94 -16.65
N THR A 226 0.42 7.55 -17.67
CA THR A 226 -1.04 7.73 -17.81
C THR A 226 -1.77 6.40 -17.84
N ARG A 227 -1.28 5.43 -18.62
CA ARG A 227 -1.92 4.12 -18.81
C ARG A 227 -1.86 3.24 -17.57
N LEU A 228 -0.81 3.38 -16.78
CA LEU A 228 -0.58 2.59 -15.55
C LEU A 228 -0.89 3.35 -14.27
N PHE A 229 -1.40 4.58 -14.37
CA PHE A 229 -1.68 5.45 -13.21
C PHE A 229 -0.47 5.67 -12.31
N LEU A 230 0.66 6.00 -12.95
CA LEU A 230 1.93 6.32 -12.30
C LEU A 230 2.38 7.75 -12.64
N SER A 231 3.41 8.23 -11.98
CA SER A 231 4.15 9.40 -12.46
C SER A 231 5.17 8.99 -13.55
N ALA A 232 5.45 9.88 -14.50
CA ALA A 232 6.51 9.63 -15.50
C ALA A 232 7.86 9.35 -14.85
N LYS A 233 8.13 9.97 -13.69
CA LYS A 233 9.33 9.74 -12.88
C LYS A 233 9.37 8.34 -12.29
N THR A 234 8.22 7.81 -11.86
CA THR A 234 8.11 6.43 -11.37
C THR A 234 8.38 5.42 -12.49
N VAL A 235 7.85 5.66 -13.69
CA VAL A 235 8.12 4.80 -14.87
C VAL A 235 9.62 4.82 -15.21
N GLU A 236 10.24 6.00 -15.26
CA GLU A 236 11.68 6.16 -15.48
C GLU A 236 12.50 5.35 -14.45
N HIS A 237 12.12 5.42 -13.19
CA HIS A 237 12.80 4.68 -12.12
C HIS A 237 12.66 3.16 -12.29
N HIS A 238 11.48 2.65 -12.65
CA HIS A 238 11.31 1.22 -12.96
C HIS A 238 12.15 0.78 -14.14
N VAL A 239 12.16 1.54 -15.25
CA VAL A 239 12.96 1.22 -16.43
C VAL A 239 14.47 1.26 -16.10
N SER A 240 14.92 2.22 -15.30
CA SER A 240 16.29 2.30 -14.83
C SER A 240 16.70 1.08 -13.99
N ARG A 241 15.82 0.63 -13.07
CA ARG A 241 16.06 -0.58 -12.28
C ARG A 241 16.13 -1.83 -13.14
N ILE A 242 15.20 -1.98 -14.09
CA ILE A 242 15.21 -3.10 -15.05
C ILE A 242 16.54 -3.10 -15.82
N ARG A 243 16.93 -1.95 -16.38
CA ARG A 243 18.17 -1.79 -17.12
C ARG A 243 19.40 -2.18 -16.29
N HIS A 244 19.51 -1.69 -15.06
CA HIS A 244 20.61 -2.01 -14.16
C HIS A 244 20.66 -3.51 -13.81
N ARG A 245 19.49 -4.13 -13.57
CA ARG A 245 19.40 -5.55 -13.24
C ARG A 245 19.75 -6.46 -14.42
N LEU A 246 19.39 -6.05 -15.64
CA LEU A 246 19.73 -6.77 -16.88
C LEU A 246 21.18 -6.51 -17.32
N GLY A 247 21.83 -5.50 -16.78
CA GLY A 247 23.20 -5.11 -17.17
C GLY A 247 23.27 -4.48 -18.56
N SER A 248 22.13 -3.99 -19.09
CA SER A 248 22.07 -3.44 -20.45
C SER A 248 22.71 -2.06 -20.50
N GLU A 249 23.74 -1.89 -21.32
CA GLU A 249 24.46 -0.62 -21.47
C GLU A 249 23.77 0.33 -22.46
N SER A 250 23.03 -0.22 -23.43
CA SER A 250 22.33 0.55 -24.47
C SER A 250 20.81 0.32 -24.44
N ARG A 251 20.08 1.28 -25.04
CA ARG A 251 18.62 1.14 -25.22
C ARG A 251 18.26 -0.04 -26.15
N ALA A 252 19.07 -0.28 -27.19
CA ALA A 252 18.84 -1.38 -28.13
C ALA A 252 19.01 -2.74 -27.46
N GLU A 253 20.00 -2.88 -26.60
CA GLU A 253 20.27 -4.08 -25.81
C GLU A 253 19.14 -4.35 -24.82
N LEU A 254 18.67 -3.31 -24.09
CA LEU A 254 17.52 -3.40 -23.21
C LEU A 254 16.29 -3.91 -23.96
N PHE A 255 15.99 -3.38 -25.15
CA PHE A 255 14.85 -3.83 -25.96
C PHE A 255 14.98 -5.28 -26.40
N SER A 256 16.19 -5.74 -26.75
CA SER A 256 16.45 -7.13 -27.11
C SER A 256 16.17 -8.08 -25.96
N GLU A 257 16.68 -7.76 -24.77
CA GLU A 257 16.50 -8.56 -23.57
C GLU A 257 15.05 -8.57 -23.08
N LEU A 258 14.36 -7.43 -23.12
CA LEU A 258 12.94 -7.34 -22.76
C LEU A 258 12.06 -8.18 -23.67
N ARG A 259 12.35 -8.25 -24.99
CA ARG A 259 11.60 -9.12 -25.93
C ARG A 259 11.70 -10.59 -25.55
N VAL A 260 12.87 -11.04 -25.13
CA VAL A 260 13.10 -12.43 -24.68
C VAL A 260 12.33 -12.70 -23.39
N LEU A 261 12.36 -11.79 -22.42
CA LEU A 261 11.73 -11.97 -21.11
C LEU A 261 10.19 -11.87 -21.16
N VAL A 262 9.65 -10.97 -21.95
CA VAL A 262 8.19 -10.79 -22.12
C VAL A 262 7.63 -11.87 -23.04
N GLY A 263 8.35 -12.26 -24.10
CA GLY A 263 7.93 -13.30 -25.04
C GLY A 263 7.97 -14.73 -24.47
N ALA A 264 8.84 -15.00 -23.50
CA ALA A 264 8.93 -16.31 -22.86
C ALA A 264 7.79 -16.59 -21.84
N SER A 265 6.99 -15.57 -21.49
CA SER A 265 5.87 -15.68 -20.53
C SER A 265 4.49 -15.82 -21.20
N GLY A 266 4.42 -15.90 -22.53
CA GLY A 266 3.19 -15.98 -23.31
C GLY A 266 2.91 -17.33 -23.96
N MET A 267 3.63 -18.40 -23.58
CA MET A 267 3.37 -19.78 -24.05
C MET A 267 2.86 -20.67 -22.90
#